data_c1fbd37b51063bc370fe478b71978adc
#
_entry.id   c1fbd37b51063bc370fe478b71978adc
#
_cell.length_a   1.000
_cell.length_b   1.000
_cell.length_c   1.000
_cell.angle_alpha   90.00
_cell.angle_beta   90.00
_cell.angle_gamma   90.00
#
_symmetry.space_group_name_H-M   'P 1'
#
loop_
_entity.id
_entity.type
_entity.pdbx_description
1 polymer ?
#
loop_
_entity_poly.entity_id
_entity_poly.type
_entity_poly.pdbx_seq_one_letter_code
_entity_poly.pdbx_strand_id
1 'polypeptide(L)'
;MPNVLRRSVLASLLAAALAASSSLALAQSVTLVVQNPWIRKPPPGLETAAAYFTVKNLSQRAVFIVSVTTPLAAHAMVHETSTVDGQSRMRMRDRVPVPAGASVAFEPEGLHVMLTGLSKTLEVGDKVPLTLVLERGGSVDFVATVRPLDAR
;
A
#
# COMPACT_ATOMS: atom_id res chain seq x y z
N MET A 1 -16.39 -43.80 54.70
CA MET A 1 -15.88 -42.51 54.27
C MET A 1 -15.13 -42.63 52.92
N PRO A 2 -15.78 -42.67 51.77
CA PRO A 2 -15.09 -42.63 50.48
C PRO A 2 -15.83 -41.76 49.45
N ASN A 3 -16.06 -40.47 49.71
CA ASN A 3 -16.75 -39.62 48.71
C ASN A 3 -16.10 -38.25 48.49
N VAL A 4 -14.97 -37.97 49.16
CA VAL A 4 -14.29 -36.68 49.04
C VAL A 4 -13.30 -36.65 47.89
N LEU A 5 -12.64 -37.74 47.56
CA LEU A 5 -11.63 -37.82 46.50
C LEU A 5 -12.20 -37.72 45.06
N ARG A 6 -13.44 -38.15 44.86
CA ARG A 6 -14.05 -38.11 43.50
C ARG A 6 -14.49 -36.70 43.07
N ARG A 7 -14.77 -35.81 44.01
CA ARG A 7 -15.20 -34.41 43.67
C ARG A 7 -14.04 -33.53 43.25
N SER A 8 -12.86 -33.79 43.73
CA SER A 8 -11.68 -32.97 43.43
C SER A 8 -11.10 -33.23 42.03
N VAL A 9 -11.23 -34.46 41.52
CA VAL A 9 -10.70 -34.81 40.17
C VAL A 9 -11.59 -34.27 39.05
N LEU A 10 -12.90 -34.18 39.24
CA LEU A 10 -13.84 -33.63 38.25
C LEU A 10 -13.73 -32.12 38.14
N ALA A 11 -13.41 -31.40 39.22
CA ALA A 11 -13.23 -29.95 39.18
C ALA A 11 -11.94 -29.54 38.47
N SER A 12 -10.89 -30.36 38.54
CA SER A 12 -9.59 -30.10 37.89
C SER A 12 -9.65 -30.32 36.36
N LEU A 13 -10.52 -31.23 35.88
CA LEU A 13 -10.67 -31.49 34.44
C LEU A 13 -11.50 -30.40 33.72
N LEU A 14 -12.42 -29.75 34.44
CA LEU A 14 -13.23 -28.66 33.85
C LEU A 14 -12.44 -27.35 33.71
N ALA A 15 -11.48 -27.10 34.60
CA ALA A 15 -10.63 -25.91 34.53
C ALA A 15 -9.59 -25.99 33.40
N ALA A 16 -9.14 -27.17 33.00
CA ALA A 16 -8.20 -27.38 31.92
C ALA A 16 -8.82 -27.20 30.52
N ALA A 17 -10.14 -27.41 30.39
CA ALA A 17 -10.85 -27.26 29.12
C ALA A 17 -11.15 -25.80 28.76
N LEU A 18 -11.15 -24.86 29.73
CA LEU A 18 -11.41 -23.45 29.49
C LEU A 18 -10.16 -22.66 29.06
N ALA A 19 -8.98 -23.20 29.30
CA ALA A 19 -7.70 -22.55 28.93
C ALA A 19 -7.28 -22.80 27.47
N ALA A 20 -7.95 -23.69 26.74
CA ALA A 20 -7.61 -24.04 25.37
C ALA A 20 -8.34 -23.21 24.30
N SER A 21 -9.16 -22.24 24.71
CA SER A 21 -9.76 -21.25 23.78
C SER A 21 -8.81 -20.10 23.52
N SER A 22 -7.52 -20.38 23.31
CA SER A 22 -6.57 -19.43 22.75
C SER A 22 -7.03 -19.13 21.34
N SER A 23 -7.70 -18.00 21.20
CA SER A 23 -8.10 -17.40 19.93
C SER A 23 -6.90 -17.44 18.98
N LEU A 24 -6.91 -18.34 18.02
CA LEU A 24 -6.16 -18.16 16.78
C LEU A 24 -6.72 -16.90 16.13
N ALA A 25 -6.22 -15.77 16.53
CA ALA A 25 -6.34 -14.56 15.75
C ALA A 25 -5.62 -14.85 14.43
N LEU A 26 -6.36 -15.34 13.45
CA LEU A 26 -5.93 -15.42 12.07
C LEU A 26 -5.48 -14.02 11.71
N ALA A 27 -4.18 -13.80 11.70
CA ALA A 27 -3.59 -12.59 11.14
C ALA A 27 -4.07 -12.55 9.69
N GLN A 28 -5.13 -11.77 9.44
CA GLN A 28 -5.66 -11.61 8.10
C GLN A 28 -4.57 -10.90 7.30
N SER A 29 -3.88 -11.66 6.47
CA SER A 29 -2.85 -11.13 5.60
C SER A 29 -3.48 -10.06 4.71
N VAL A 30 -2.88 -8.88 4.72
CA VAL A 30 -3.23 -7.82 3.80
C VAL A 30 -2.65 -8.21 2.44
N THR A 31 -3.52 -8.35 1.45
CA THR A 31 -3.10 -8.65 0.08
C THR A 31 -3.46 -7.49 -0.82
N LEU A 32 -2.47 -6.68 -1.16
CA LEU A 32 -2.56 -5.65 -2.20
C LEU A 32 -1.84 -6.14 -3.46
N VAL A 33 -2.44 -5.87 -4.61
CA VAL A 33 -1.84 -6.13 -5.92
C VAL A 33 -1.69 -4.81 -6.66
N VAL A 34 -0.48 -4.52 -7.12
CA VAL A 34 -0.20 -3.37 -7.98
C VAL A 34 -0.28 -3.82 -9.45
N GLN A 35 -1.06 -3.11 -10.23
CA GLN A 35 -1.31 -3.41 -11.64
C GLN A 35 -0.82 -2.27 -12.53
N ASN A 36 -0.25 -2.61 -13.69
CA ASN A 36 0.18 -1.69 -14.74
C ASN A 36 1.07 -0.52 -14.26
N PRO A 37 2.09 -0.76 -13.41
CA PRO A 37 2.92 0.32 -12.90
C PRO A 37 3.80 0.91 -14.00
N TRP A 38 3.80 2.25 -14.12
CA TRP A 38 4.62 2.97 -15.06
C TRP A 38 4.98 4.37 -14.55
N ILE A 39 6.04 4.92 -15.08
CA ILE A 39 6.52 6.27 -14.81
C ILE A 39 6.56 7.03 -16.13
N ARG A 40 6.08 8.26 -16.13
CA ARG A 40 6.24 9.15 -17.28
C ARG A 40 7.68 9.66 -17.34
N LYS A 41 8.33 9.48 -18.50
CA LYS A 41 9.68 10.03 -18.71
C LYS A 41 9.66 11.53 -18.44
N PRO A 42 10.53 12.06 -17.53
CA PRO A 42 10.61 13.48 -17.31
C PRO A 42 11.16 14.20 -18.56
N PRO A 43 10.77 15.46 -18.79
CA PRO A 43 11.44 16.31 -19.76
C PRO A 43 12.94 16.40 -19.48
N PRO A 44 13.79 16.61 -20.51
CA PRO A 44 15.23 16.77 -20.31
C PRO A 44 15.57 17.85 -19.28
N GLY A 45 16.49 17.55 -18.37
CA GLY A 45 16.95 18.48 -17.33
C GLY A 45 16.05 18.59 -16.11
N LEU A 46 14.93 17.86 -16.04
CA LEU A 46 14.08 17.81 -14.85
C LEU A 46 14.39 16.56 -14.00
N GLU A 47 14.60 16.79 -12.70
CA GLU A 47 14.81 15.75 -11.69
C GLU A 47 13.50 15.35 -10.99
N THR A 48 12.38 15.49 -11.71
CA THR A 48 11.03 15.18 -11.19
C THR A 48 10.28 14.33 -12.18
N ALA A 49 9.65 13.25 -11.70
CA ALA A 49 8.83 12.35 -12.49
C ALA A 49 7.53 12.01 -11.77
N ALA A 50 6.55 11.50 -12.50
CA ALA A 50 5.29 11.02 -11.95
C ALA A 50 5.11 9.53 -12.23
N ALA A 51 4.75 8.78 -11.18
CA ALA A 51 4.45 7.35 -11.28
C ALA A 51 2.94 7.10 -11.14
N TYR A 52 2.47 6.13 -11.91
CA TYR A 52 1.07 5.75 -12.07
C TYR A 52 0.91 4.23 -11.99
N PHE A 53 -0.16 3.78 -11.40
CA PHE A 53 -0.50 2.36 -11.22
C PHE A 53 -1.92 2.21 -10.68
N THR A 54 -2.45 1.00 -10.66
CA THR A 54 -3.68 0.70 -9.93
C THR A 54 -3.36 -0.22 -8.76
N VAL A 55 -3.87 0.09 -7.59
CA VAL A 55 -3.78 -0.78 -6.41
C VAL A 55 -5.10 -1.48 -6.20
N LYS A 56 -5.12 -2.81 -6.19
CA LYS A 56 -6.28 -3.62 -5.86
C LYS A 56 -6.11 -4.24 -4.47
N ASN A 57 -7.09 -4.03 -3.60
CA ASN A 57 -7.14 -4.65 -2.28
C ASN A 57 -7.95 -5.95 -2.34
N LEU A 58 -7.29 -7.09 -2.19
CA LEU A 58 -7.93 -8.41 -2.18
C LEU A 58 -8.31 -8.85 -0.77
N SER A 59 -8.02 -8.05 0.26
CA SER A 59 -8.37 -8.36 1.65
C SER A 59 -9.80 -7.92 2.00
N GLN A 60 -10.32 -8.44 3.10
CA GLN A 60 -11.68 -8.18 3.59
C GLN A 60 -11.81 -6.88 4.41
N ARG A 61 -10.75 -6.06 4.47
CA ARG A 61 -10.75 -4.79 5.21
C ARG A 61 -10.04 -3.70 4.43
N ALA A 62 -10.39 -2.45 4.73
CA ALA A 62 -9.72 -1.30 4.15
C ALA A 62 -8.26 -1.26 4.59
N VAL A 63 -7.39 -0.89 3.66
CA VAL A 63 -5.96 -0.66 3.84
C VAL A 63 -5.66 0.79 3.52
N PHE A 64 -4.68 1.38 4.18
CA PHE A 64 -4.28 2.76 3.97
C PHE A 64 -2.81 2.81 3.56
N ILE A 65 -2.54 3.43 2.41
CA ILE A 65 -1.19 3.75 1.97
C ILE A 65 -0.81 5.07 2.64
N VAL A 66 0.32 5.09 3.35
CA VAL A 66 0.79 6.28 4.09
C VAL A 66 2.12 6.81 3.57
N SER A 67 2.83 6.05 2.74
CA SER A 67 4.07 6.50 2.11
C SER A 67 4.37 5.68 0.86
N VAL A 68 5.18 6.25 0.00
CA VAL A 68 5.83 5.55 -1.12
C VAL A 68 7.31 5.85 -1.05
N THR A 69 8.15 4.87 -1.35
CA THR A 69 9.60 5.04 -1.37
C THR A 69 10.23 4.44 -2.63
N THR A 70 11.38 4.95 -3.00
CA THR A 70 12.23 4.42 -4.08
C THR A 70 13.69 4.80 -3.80
N PRO A 71 14.66 3.95 -4.12
CA PRO A 71 16.08 4.31 -4.01
C PRO A 71 16.54 5.31 -5.08
N LEU A 72 15.71 5.61 -6.08
CA LEU A 72 16.08 6.46 -7.22
C LEU A 72 15.60 7.92 -7.10
N ALA A 73 14.93 8.30 -6.01
CA ALA A 73 14.51 9.67 -5.75
C ALA A 73 14.72 10.05 -4.29
N ALA A 74 15.04 11.30 -4.03
CA ALA A 74 15.18 11.80 -2.67
C ALA A 74 13.84 11.81 -1.92
N HIS A 75 12.75 12.10 -2.64
CA HIS A 75 11.40 12.10 -2.09
C HIS A 75 10.41 11.46 -3.06
N ALA A 76 9.44 10.72 -2.50
CA ALA A 76 8.29 10.19 -3.20
C ALA A 76 7.02 10.54 -2.40
N MET A 77 6.14 11.33 -2.98
CA MET A 77 4.95 11.87 -2.32
C MET A 77 3.71 11.56 -3.14
N VAL A 78 2.62 11.19 -2.46
CA VAL A 78 1.33 11.06 -3.15
C VAL A 78 0.68 12.42 -3.28
N HIS A 79 0.33 12.78 -4.50
CA HIS A 79 -0.43 13.98 -4.83
C HIS A 79 -1.76 13.62 -5.49
N GLU A 80 -2.71 14.50 -5.40
CA GLU A 80 -3.95 14.44 -6.14
C GLU A 80 -4.15 15.75 -6.91
N THR A 81 -4.33 15.63 -8.20
CA THR A 81 -4.76 16.73 -9.06
C THR A 81 -6.28 16.74 -9.15
N SER A 82 -6.89 17.89 -9.00
CA SER A 82 -8.31 18.10 -9.21
C SER A 82 -8.54 19.40 -9.96
N THR A 83 -9.56 19.44 -10.80
CA THR A 83 -9.97 20.67 -11.50
C THR A 83 -11.15 21.27 -10.76
N VAL A 84 -10.99 22.50 -10.26
CA VAL A 84 -12.04 23.28 -9.62
C VAL A 84 -12.18 24.61 -10.35
N ASP A 85 -13.37 24.93 -10.84
CA ASP A 85 -13.68 26.15 -11.60
C ASP A 85 -12.72 26.35 -12.80
N GLY A 86 -12.39 25.26 -13.51
CA GLY A 86 -11.48 25.26 -14.66
C GLY A 86 -10.00 25.42 -14.31
N GLN A 87 -9.65 25.48 -13.02
CA GLN A 87 -8.27 25.57 -12.55
C GLN A 87 -7.80 24.23 -12.00
N SER A 88 -6.67 23.76 -12.49
CA SER A 88 -6.01 22.56 -11.94
C SER A 88 -5.34 22.89 -10.61
N ARG A 89 -5.64 22.10 -9.60
CA ARG A 89 -5.04 22.19 -8.24
C ARG A 89 -4.45 20.88 -7.85
N MET A 90 -3.23 20.91 -7.33
CA MET A 90 -2.53 19.75 -6.81
C MET A 90 -2.42 19.84 -5.29
N ARG A 91 -2.74 18.74 -4.59
CA ARG A 91 -2.66 18.64 -3.13
C ARG A 91 -1.94 17.36 -2.73
N MET A 92 -1.08 17.44 -1.72
CA MET A 92 -0.47 16.27 -1.11
C MET A 92 -1.51 15.44 -0.36
N ARG A 93 -1.36 14.11 -0.40
CA ARG A 93 -2.18 13.14 0.30
C ARG A 93 -1.30 12.29 1.21
N ASP A 94 -1.38 12.55 2.52
CA ASP A 94 -0.61 11.80 3.52
C ASP A 94 -1.18 10.39 3.76
N ARG A 95 -2.40 10.14 3.29
CA ARG A 95 -3.11 8.89 3.52
C ARG A 95 -4.09 8.61 2.39
N VAL A 96 -3.92 7.47 1.73
CA VAL A 96 -4.82 7.04 0.65
C VAL A 96 -5.56 5.77 1.07
N PRO A 97 -6.88 5.81 1.25
CA PRO A 97 -7.67 4.63 1.57
C PRO A 97 -7.83 3.73 0.34
N VAL A 98 -7.64 2.41 0.54
CA VAL A 98 -7.97 1.37 -0.43
C VAL A 98 -9.02 0.46 0.22
N PRO A 99 -10.32 0.65 -0.06
CA PRO A 99 -11.40 -0.13 0.58
C PRO A 99 -11.27 -1.63 0.31
N ALA A 100 -11.89 -2.45 1.16
CA ALA A 100 -11.92 -3.90 1.00
C ALA A 100 -12.48 -4.30 -0.38
N GLY A 101 -11.78 -5.16 -1.11
CA GLY A 101 -12.18 -5.63 -2.43
C GLY A 101 -12.15 -4.59 -3.55
N ALA A 102 -11.83 -3.32 -3.25
CA ALA A 102 -11.82 -2.24 -4.22
C ALA A 102 -10.45 -2.02 -4.88
N SER A 103 -10.47 -1.25 -5.96
CA SER A 103 -9.28 -0.74 -6.64
C SER A 103 -9.21 0.77 -6.54
N VAL A 104 -8.00 1.32 -6.40
CA VAL A 104 -7.71 2.74 -6.43
C VAL A 104 -6.70 2.99 -7.55
N ALA A 105 -7.05 3.87 -8.49
CA ALA A 105 -6.19 4.23 -9.61
C ALA A 105 -5.33 5.44 -9.25
N PHE A 106 -4.05 5.33 -9.56
CA PHE A 106 -3.11 6.44 -9.65
C PHE A 106 -2.89 6.69 -11.14
N GLU A 107 -3.41 7.83 -11.61
CA GLU A 107 -3.52 8.15 -13.04
C GLU A 107 -3.25 9.63 -13.31
N PRO A 108 -2.89 10.00 -14.54
CA PRO A 108 -2.80 11.42 -14.92
C PRO A 108 -4.08 12.17 -14.58
N GLU A 109 -3.93 13.41 -14.07
CA GLU A 109 -5.04 14.28 -13.63
C GLU A 109 -5.81 13.81 -12.38
N GLY A 110 -5.37 12.72 -11.74
CA GLY A 110 -5.90 12.18 -10.50
C GLY A 110 -4.81 12.02 -9.44
N LEU A 111 -4.92 10.93 -8.68
CA LEU A 111 -3.86 10.50 -7.76
C LEU A 111 -2.61 10.10 -8.56
N HIS A 112 -1.43 10.48 -8.06
CA HIS A 112 -0.14 10.09 -8.64
C HIS A 112 0.97 10.14 -7.57
N VAL A 113 2.06 9.45 -7.82
CA VAL A 113 3.25 9.55 -6.97
C VAL A 113 4.23 10.48 -7.67
N MET A 114 4.50 11.63 -7.05
CA MET A 114 5.54 12.55 -7.50
C MET A 114 6.89 12.13 -6.91
N LEU A 115 7.85 11.89 -7.78
CA LEU A 115 9.24 11.57 -7.46
C LEU A 115 10.07 12.84 -7.67
N THR A 116 10.81 13.29 -6.66
CA THR A 116 11.65 14.50 -6.75
C THR A 116 13.07 14.21 -6.29
N GLY A 117 14.03 14.93 -6.88
CA GLY A 117 15.46 14.68 -6.62
C GLY A 117 15.88 13.31 -7.16
N LEU A 118 15.59 13.05 -8.44
CA LEU A 118 16.02 11.83 -9.11
C LEU A 118 17.54 11.74 -9.13
N SER A 119 18.10 10.61 -8.68
CA SER A 119 19.54 10.37 -8.62
C SER A 119 20.17 10.09 -9.97
N LYS A 120 19.35 9.84 -11.00
CA LYS A 120 19.77 9.65 -12.39
C LYS A 120 18.68 10.09 -13.35
N THR A 121 19.04 10.39 -14.59
CA THR A 121 18.11 10.55 -15.70
C THR A 121 17.37 9.23 -15.96
N LEU A 122 16.05 9.30 -16.12
CA LEU A 122 15.21 8.15 -16.46
C LEU A 122 14.99 8.10 -17.98
N GLU A 123 15.28 6.95 -18.57
CA GLU A 123 15.07 6.68 -20.00
C GLU A 123 13.90 5.71 -20.21
N VAL A 124 13.28 5.79 -21.38
CA VAL A 124 12.17 4.88 -21.76
C VAL A 124 12.64 3.43 -21.69
N GLY A 125 11.91 2.58 -20.98
CA GLY A 125 12.25 1.18 -20.72
C GLY A 125 12.96 0.94 -19.38
N ASP A 126 13.45 1.99 -18.71
CA ASP A 126 14.04 1.84 -17.37
C ASP A 126 13.06 1.18 -16.40
N LYS A 127 13.61 0.37 -15.49
CA LYS A 127 12.87 -0.29 -14.40
C LYS A 127 13.17 0.43 -13.08
N VAL A 128 12.14 0.95 -12.46
CA VAL A 128 12.23 1.71 -11.21
C VAL A 128 11.53 0.93 -10.10
N PRO A 129 12.27 0.46 -9.08
CA PRO A 129 11.66 -0.18 -7.91
C PRO A 129 10.95 0.87 -7.05
N LEU A 130 9.76 0.53 -6.60
CA LEU A 130 8.91 1.34 -5.72
C LEU A 130 8.35 0.46 -4.61
N THR A 131 8.17 1.03 -3.44
CA THR A 131 7.57 0.36 -2.27
C THR A 131 6.43 1.20 -1.72
N LEU A 132 5.23 0.63 -1.64
CA LEU A 132 4.11 1.19 -0.89
C LEU A 132 4.27 0.81 0.59
N VAL A 133 4.14 1.78 1.48
CA VAL A 133 4.15 1.57 2.94
C VAL A 133 2.73 1.69 3.48
N LEU A 134 2.33 0.75 4.33
CA LEU A 134 0.98 0.64 4.84
C LEU A 134 0.88 1.10 6.29
N GLU A 135 -0.22 1.75 6.67
CA GLU A 135 -0.44 2.37 7.99
C GLU A 135 -0.28 1.39 9.17
N ARG A 136 -0.72 0.14 9.01
CA ARG A 136 -0.67 -0.88 10.08
C ARG A 136 0.54 -1.79 10.00
N GLY A 137 1.59 -1.33 9.32
CA GLY A 137 2.76 -2.13 9.01
C GLY A 137 2.60 -2.96 7.75
N GLY A 138 3.73 -3.41 7.22
CA GLY A 138 3.82 -4.09 5.94
C GLY A 138 4.06 -3.12 4.78
N SER A 139 4.51 -3.70 3.68
CA SER A 139 4.83 -2.97 2.46
C SER A 139 4.54 -3.84 1.24
N VAL A 140 4.42 -3.19 0.09
CA VAL A 140 4.26 -3.86 -1.21
C VAL A 140 5.30 -3.32 -2.16
N ASP A 141 6.21 -4.18 -2.58
CA ASP A 141 7.24 -3.86 -3.56
C ASP A 141 6.75 -4.14 -4.97
N PHE A 142 7.07 -3.25 -5.90
CA PHE A 142 6.76 -3.41 -7.31
C PHE A 142 7.76 -2.65 -8.17
N VAL A 143 7.75 -2.92 -9.47
CA VAL A 143 8.65 -2.28 -10.44
C VAL A 143 7.82 -1.57 -11.50
N ALA A 144 8.02 -0.26 -11.63
CA ALA A 144 7.42 0.54 -12.68
C ALA A 144 8.34 0.65 -13.89
N THR A 145 7.75 0.63 -15.09
CA THR A 145 8.49 0.82 -16.35
C THR A 145 8.36 2.27 -16.79
N VAL A 146 9.47 2.89 -17.16
CA VAL A 146 9.45 4.25 -17.72
C VAL A 146 8.87 4.21 -19.14
N ARG A 147 7.84 5.03 -19.37
CA ARG A 147 7.17 5.19 -20.67
C ARG A 147 7.44 6.56 -21.26
N PRO A 148 7.21 6.78 -22.55
CA PRO A 148 7.38 8.08 -23.20
C PRO A 148 6.61 9.22 -22.51
N LEU A 149 7.03 10.46 -22.73
CA LEU A 149 6.44 11.66 -22.13
C LEU A 149 4.94 11.82 -22.48
N ASP A 150 4.54 11.42 -23.68
CA ASP A 150 3.18 11.47 -24.21
C ASP A 150 2.32 10.26 -23.82
N ALA A 151 2.84 9.30 -23.03
CA ALA A 151 2.08 8.14 -22.56
C ALA A 151 0.90 8.56 -21.65
N ARG A 152 -0.19 7.82 -21.78
CA ARG A 152 -1.43 7.98 -21.02
C ARG A 152 -1.89 6.66 -20.41
#